data_cb124bba52814a1476c18c178fb9346b
#
_entry.id   cb124bba52814a1476c18c178fb9346b
#
_cell.length_a   1.000
_cell.length_b   1.000
_cell.length_c   1.000
_cell.angle_alpha   90.00
_cell.angle_beta   90.00
_cell.angle_gamma   90.00
#
_symmetry.space_group_name_H-M   'P 1'
#
loop_
_entity.id
_entity.type
_entity.pdbx_description
1 polymer ?
#
loop_
_entity_poly.entity_id
_entity_poly.type
_entity_poly.pdbx_seq_one_letter_code
_entity_poly.pdbx_strand_id
1 'polypeptide(L)'
;MRNRDTKVGRSDPQSPNLGGLYTRRSFLKLFGAGTLATTAALVGCKDKATKAVEDEYKQQVEPPVGKMTYRTNPKNGDKVSLLGYGMMRLPTLPVEKEGEDPEFDQEMINKQVDYAIEHGLNYFDTSPAYCRGKSEHCVGIALSRHKRSEYFVATKLSNFAPETQTREASIQMYRNSLKELQVDYIDYYLLHSIGGGGMEAFSARYIDNGLIDFLLAERKAGRIRNLGFSYHGDIEVFDHLLSKHDEYQWDFVMIELNYLDWDYANEINDRNTDARYLYGELEKRGIPTIVMEPLLGGRLANVPQFVATELKKRDPEHSVASWAFRYAGTREGVLTVLSGMTYMEHLKDNLLSYCPLKPLSEEEQRFLDDDIARKLFSMQNIPCTDCKYCMPCPYGVDIPGVFGHYNKCKNDGTLPTDIMDEEYLTLRRNYLIGLDRSVPKLRQANHCIGCGQCESHCPQNIRIPRELHKIDEFVENLKTNKLFKEAHRGKKGKK
;
A
#
# COMPACT_ATOMS: atom_id res chain seq x y z
N MET A 1 61.66 -23.12 49.22
CA MET A 1 62.54 -22.10 48.60
C MET A 1 62.03 -21.75 47.24
N ARG A 2 61.65 -20.50 47.03
CA ARG A 2 61.63 -19.63 45.84
C ARG A 2 61.22 -20.23 44.49
N ASN A 3 59.98 -19.86 44.02
CA ASN A 3 59.70 -18.85 42.99
C ASN A 3 60.35 -19.01 41.65
N ARG A 4 59.49 -19.12 40.58
CA ARG A 4 59.30 -18.07 39.56
C ARG A 4 58.22 -18.43 38.58
N ASP A 5 57.32 -17.44 38.36
CA ASP A 5 56.28 -17.35 37.35
C ASP A 5 56.79 -17.48 35.90
N THR A 6 56.03 -18.10 35.04
CA THR A 6 56.00 -17.77 33.59
C THR A 6 54.58 -17.86 33.09
N LYS A 7 53.99 -16.66 32.79
CA LYS A 7 52.77 -16.50 32.05
C LYS A 7 52.96 -16.96 30.59
N VAL A 8 52.14 -17.89 30.14
CA VAL A 8 51.97 -18.18 28.72
C VAL A 8 50.63 -17.58 28.30
N GLY A 9 50.67 -16.51 27.53
CA GLY A 9 49.53 -15.86 26.93
C GLY A 9 48.88 -16.78 25.86
N ARG A 10 47.61 -17.03 26.03
CA ARG A 10 46.75 -17.55 24.96
C ARG A 10 46.32 -16.39 24.09
N SER A 11 46.76 -16.38 22.83
CA SER A 11 46.25 -15.53 21.79
C SER A 11 44.92 -16.14 21.27
N ASP A 12 43.80 -15.44 21.52
CA ASP A 12 42.54 -15.74 20.86
C ASP A 12 42.64 -15.33 19.39
N PRO A 13 42.09 -16.14 18.46
CA PRO A 13 41.98 -15.74 17.07
C PRO A 13 40.87 -14.68 16.94
N GLN A 14 41.22 -13.51 16.45
CA GLN A 14 40.29 -12.45 16.06
C GLN A 14 39.31 -12.96 15.03
N SER A 15 38.04 -13.13 15.41
CA SER A 15 36.92 -13.20 14.48
C SER A 15 36.71 -11.82 13.86
N PRO A 16 36.44 -11.72 12.54
CA PRO A 16 36.16 -10.42 11.92
C PRO A 16 34.84 -9.87 12.45
N ASN A 17 34.91 -8.66 12.92
CA ASN A 17 33.82 -7.88 13.49
C ASN A 17 32.89 -7.42 12.37
N LEU A 18 31.88 -8.22 11.99
CA LEU A 18 30.80 -7.89 11.05
C LEU A 18 29.64 -7.12 11.72
N GLY A 19 29.92 -6.49 12.86
CA GLY A 19 28.95 -5.76 13.69
C GLY A 19 28.80 -4.27 13.37
N GLY A 20 28.96 -3.84 12.09
CA GLY A 20 29.07 -2.43 11.77
C GLY A 20 28.04 -1.81 10.83
N LEU A 21 26.94 -2.47 10.43
CA LEU A 21 26.11 -1.92 9.35
C LEU A 21 24.65 -1.57 9.66
N TYR A 22 24.04 -2.05 10.73
CA TYR A 22 22.69 -1.58 11.11
C TYR A 22 22.45 -1.72 12.61
N THR A 23 22.67 -0.65 13.36
CA THR A 23 22.18 -0.58 14.74
C THR A 23 20.68 -0.23 14.74
N ARG A 24 19.93 -0.65 15.78
CA ARG A 24 18.52 -0.23 16.01
C ARG A 24 18.30 1.28 15.80
N ARG A 25 19.33 2.07 16.05
CA ARG A 25 19.33 3.53 15.89
C ARG A 25 19.37 3.98 14.41
N SER A 26 20.07 3.24 13.54
CA SER A 26 20.12 3.51 12.09
C SER A 26 18.81 3.12 11.41
N PHE A 27 18.21 2.00 11.82
CA PHE A 27 16.90 1.56 11.34
C PHE A 27 15.77 2.52 11.73
N LEU A 28 15.73 2.99 12.98
CA LEU A 28 14.77 4.01 13.43
C LEU A 28 14.95 5.37 12.71
N LYS A 29 16.16 5.69 12.25
CA LYS A 29 16.41 6.88 11.44
C LYS A 29 15.90 6.72 9.99
N LEU A 30 16.03 5.53 9.40
CA LEU A 30 15.60 5.29 8.02
C LEU A 30 14.07 5.32 7.85
N PHE A 31 13.30 4.88 8.84
CA PHE A 31 11.83 4.81 8.78
C PHE A 31 11.10 5.83 9.67
N GLY A 32 11.80 6.49 10.57
CA GLY A 32 11.27 7.55 11.44
C GLY A 32 11.37 8.97 10.88
N ALA A 33 12.12 9.19 9.81
CA ALA A 33 12.38 10.53 9.28
C ALA A 33 11.15 11.16 8.58
N GLY A 34 10.19 10.36 8.10
CA GLY A 34 8.96 10.87 7.48
C GLY A 34 8.03 11.65 8.42
N THR A 35 8.21 11.53 9.74
CA THR A 35 7.40 12.25 10.76
C THR A 35 8.19 13.31 11.54
N LEU A 36 9.49 13.45 11.31
CA LEU A 36 10.34 14.44 12.03
C LEU A 36 10.66 15.71 11.23
N ALA A 37 10.35 15.76 9.94
CA ALA A 37 10.60 16.95 9.11
C ALA A 37 9.71 18.15 9.45
N THR A 38 8.59 17.95 10.15
CA THR A 38 7.62 19.02 10.45
C THR A 38 7.84 19.78 11.75
N THR A 39 8.80 19.37 12.61
CA THR A 39 9.08 20.07 13.88
C THR A 39 10.46 20.72 13.97
N ALA A 40 11.34 20.57 12.97
CA ALA A 40 12.69 21.13 12.98
C ALA A 40 12.82 22.57 12.43
N ALA A 41 11.72 23.17 11.98
CA ALA A 41 11.76 24.53 11.37
C ALA A 41 11.81 25.69 12.38
N LEU A 42 11.89 25.45 13.70
CA LEU A 42 11.82 26.52 14.71
C LEU A 42 13.07 26.68 15.59
N VAL A 43 14.17 25.98 15.35
CA VAL A 43 15.43 26.31 16.07
C VAL A 43 16.61 26.22 15.12
N GLY A 44 17.20 27.36 14.84
CA GLY A 44 18.35 27.52 13.93
C GLY A 44 19.66 26.94 14.44
N CYS A 45 19.75 25.62 14.57
CA CYS A 45 21.00 24.90 14.72
C CYS A 45 21.04 23.78 13.68
N LYS A 46 21.82 23.99 12.61
CA LYS A 46 22.18 22.93 11.67
C LYS A 46 23.14 21.95 12.38
N ASP A 47 22.58 20.99 13.09
CA ASP A 47 23.36 19.96 13.75
C ASP A 47 23.94 18.96 12.72
N LYS A 48 25.16 18.47 13.04
CA LYS A 48 25.87 17.43 12.26
C LYS A 48 25.03 16.18 11.99
N ALA A 49 23.98 15.93 12.80
CA ALA A 49 23.05 14.83 12.61
C ALA A 49 22.12 15.01 11.39
N THR A 50 21.67 16.23 11.12
CA THR A 50 20.82 16.52 9.94
C THR A 50 21.65 16.39 8.66
N LYS A 51 22.91 16.84 8.70
CA LYS A 51 23.82 16.73 7.55
C LYS A 51 24.23 15.27 7.27
N ALA A 52 24.37 14.43 8.30
CA ALA A 52 24.66 13.01 8.12
C ALA A 52 23.45 12.25 7.52
N VAL A 53 22.22 12.65 7.83
CA VAL A 53 20.98 12.11 7.20
C VAL A 53 20.87 12.60 5.76
N GLU A 54 21.17 13.87 5.47
CA GLU A 54 21.20 14.41 4.10
C GLU A 54 22.31 13.75 3.25
N ASP A 55 23.47 13.42 3.86
CA ASP A 55 24.57 12.76 3.15
C ASP A 55 24.33 11.25 2.95
N GLU A 56 23.58 10.59 3.82
CA GLU A 56 23.13 9.20 3.66
C GLU A 56 22.04 9.10 2.57
N TYR A 57 21.17 10.10 2.43
CA TYR A 57 20.22 10.25 1.32
C TYR A 57 20.91 10.50 -0.04
N LYS A 58 22.09 11.14 -0.07
CA LYS A 58 22.87 11.36 -1.29
C LYS A 58 23.54 10.09 -1.84
N GLN A 59 23.50 8.98 -1.15
CA GLN A 59 24.00 7.67 -1.59
C GLN A 59 22.92 6.75 -2.15
N GLN A 60 21.69 7.24 -2.38
CA GLN A 60 20.69 6.42 -3.09
C GLN A 60 21.19 6.16 -4.51
N VAL A 61 21.22 4.88 -4.88
CA VAL A 61 21.53 4.47 -6.24
C VAL A 61 20.46 5.04 -7.16
N GLU A 62 20.86 5.86 -8.13
CA GLU A 62 19.92 6.39 -9.12
C GLU A 62 19.50 5.26 -10.07
N PRO A 63 18.19 5.09 -10.32
CA PRO A 63 17.72 4.10 -11.27
C PRO A 63 18.19 4.43 -12.69
N PRO A 64 18.61 3.42 -13.47
CA PRO A 64 19.17 3.64 -14.80
C PRO A 64 18.09 4.04 -15.80
N VAL A 65 18.29 5.15 -16.52
CA VAL A 65 17.43 5.60 -17.62
C VAL A 65 17.51 4.63 -18.81
N GLY A 66 16.38 4.40 -19.47
CA GLY A 66 16.31 3.54 -20.66
C GLY A 66 16.39 2.02 -20.38
N LYS A 67 16.22 1.62 -19.12
CA LYS A 67 16.25 0.20 -18.69
C LYS A 67 14.91 -0.31 -18.20
N MET A 68 13.83 0.47 -18.28
CA MET A 68 12.48 0.03 -17.91
C MET A 68 12.11 -1.27 -18.62
N THR A 69 11.59 -2.21 -17.86
CA THR A 69 10.99 -3.43 -18.41
C THR A 69 9.57 -3.12 -18.89
N TYR A 70 9.26 -3.52 -20.11
CA TYR A 70 7.95 -3.34 -20.72
C TYR A 70 7.27 -4.68 -20.97
N ARG A 71 5.94 -4.66 -20.96
CA ARG A 71 5.08 -5.75 -21.44
C ARG A 71 4.25 -5.24 -22.62
N THR A 72 3.98 -6.13 -23.57
CA THR A 72 3.14 -5.80 -24.71
C THR A 72 1.73 -6.31 -24.46
N ASN A 73 0.74 -5.43 -24.55
CA ASN A 73 -0.66 -5.85 -24.50
C ASN A 73 -0.94 -6.71 -25.76
N PRO A 74 -1.31 -7.98 -25.60
CA PRO A 74 -1.47 -8.90 -26.73
C PRO A 74 -2.65 -8.53 -27.64
N LYS A 75 -3.60 -7.72 -27.16
CA LYS A 75 -4.80 -7.35 -27.92
C LYS A 75 -4.58 -6.19 -28.89
N ASN A 76 -3.70 -5.25 -28.56
CA ASN A 76 -3.55 -4.02 -29.36
C ASN A 76 -2.08 -3.61 -29.60
N GLY A 77 -1.11 -4.32 -29.01
CA GLY A 77 0.31 -4.04 -29.18
C GLY A 77 0.84 -2.89 -28.33
N ASP A 78 0.06 -2.32 -27.40
CA ASP A 78 0.52 -1.26 -26.49
C ASP A 78 1.72 -1.77 -25.68
N LYS A 79 2.83 -1.02 -25.72
CA LYS A 79 4.04 -1.33 -24.95
C LYS A 79 3.98 -0.59 -23.62
N VAL A 80 3.52 -1.28 -22.58
CA VAL A 80 3.26 -0.73 -21.25
C VAL A 80 4.43 -0.99 -20.32
N SER A 81 4.87 0.01 -19.55
CA SER A 81 5.88 -0.16 -18.50
C SER A 81 5.39 -1.11 -17.42
N LEU A 82 6.25 -2.04 -17.01
CA LEU A 82 5.88 -3.02 -15.98
C LEU A 82 5.64 -2.37 -14.60
N LEU A 83 6.26 -1.22 -14.32
CA LEU A 83 5.86 -0.33 -13.23
C LEU A 83 4.80 0.63 -13.73
N GLY A 84 3.64 0.67 -13.06
CA GLY A 84 2.59 1.66 -13.23
C GLY A 84 2.49 2.59 -12.04
N TYR A 85 2.18 3.87 -12.28
CA TYR A 85 2.01 4.86 -11.22
C TYR A 85 0.55 4.90 -10.73
N GLY A 86 0.30 4.36 -9.53
CA GLY A 86 -0.99 4.49 -8.84
C GLY A 86 -1.13 5.86 -8.18
N MET A 87 -2.03 6.70 -8.68
CA MET A 87 -2.21 8.10 -8.26
C MET A 87 -3.23 8.27 -7.11
N MET A 88 -3.40 7.24 -6.30
CA MET A 88 -4.28 7.26 -5.13
C MET A 88 -3.65 7.95 -3.90
N ARG A 89 -2.31 8.06 -3.86
CA ARG A 89 -1.53 8.54 -2.71
C ARG A 89 -0.62 9.70 -3.11
N LEU A 90 -1.23 10.77 -3.63
CA LEU A 90 -0.49 11.95 -4.08
C LEU A 90 0.15 12.69 -2.90
N PRO A 91 1.33 13.31 -3.09
CA PRO A 91 1.96 14.16 -2.09
C PRO A 91 1.08 15.36 -1.74
N THR A 92 1.17 15.77 -0.48
CA THR A 92 0.39 16.90 0.07
C THR A 92 1.30 17.91 0.73
N LEU A 93 0.87 19.16 0.76
CA LEU A 93 1.51 20.21 1.53
C LEU A 93 1.28 19.99 3.04
N PRO A 94 2.19 20.47 3.89
CA PRO A 94 1.98 20.48 5.34
C PRO A 94 0.70 21.26 5.71
N VAL A 95 -0.08 20.74 6.67
CA VAL A 95 -1.23 21.45 7.20
C VAL A 95 -0.80 22.47 8.26
N GLU A 96 -1.33 23.69 8.20
CA GLU A 96 -1.05 24.72 9.17
C GLU A 96 -1.85 24.55 10.47
N LYS A 97 -3.08 24.01 10.37
CA LYS A 97 -3.95 23.79 11.53
C LYS A 97 -4.38 22.34 11.65
N GLU A 98 -4.37 21.83 12.86
CA GLU A 98 -4.83 20.48 13.15
C GLU A 98 -6.32 20.32 12.76
N GLY A 99 -6.60 19.27 11.96
CA GLY A 99 -7.97 18.95 11.52
C GLY A 99 -8.33 19.49 10.13
N GLU A 100 -7.51 20.31 9.50
CA GLU A 100 -7.67 20.69 8.11
C GLU A 100 -7.22 19.55 7.17
N ASP A 101 -7.90 19.42 6.05
CA ASP A 101 -7.48 18.52 4.97
C ASP A 101 -6.29 19.14 4.23
N PRO A 102 -5.19 18.41 4.05
CA PRO A 102 -4.04 18.94 3.35
C PRO A 102 -4.35 19.20 1.86
N GLU A 103 -3.80 20.28 1.32
CA GLU A 103 -3.77 20.54 -0.12
C GLU A 103 -2.76 19.61 -0.80
N PHE A 104 -2.99 19.29 -2.09
CA PHE A 104 -2.05 18.50 -2.86
C PHE A 104 -0.87 19.36 -3.33
N ASP A 105 0.33 18.81 -3.19
CA ASP A 105 1.57 19.44 -3.67
C ASP A 105 1.71 19.20 -5.18
N GLN A 106 1.05 20.05 -6.00
CA GLN A 106 1.07 19.91 -7.44
C GLN A 106 2.50 20.04 -8.02
N GLU A 107 3.36 20.82 -7.40
CA GLU A 107 4.76 20.96 -7.86
C GLU A 107 5.53 19.64 -7.67
N MET A 108 5.37 18.98 -6.52
CA MET A 108 5.98 17.69 -6.28
C MET A 108 5.36 16.59 -7.19
N ILE A 109 4.04 16.60 -7.40
CA ILE A 109 3.37 15.69 -8.33
C ILE A 109 3.96 15.83 -9.73
N ASN A 110 4.12 17.06 -10.21
CA ASN A 110 4.72 17.33 -11.51
C ASN A 110 6.15 16.80 -11.60
N LYS A 111 6.98 17.05 -10.60
CA LYS A 111 8.37 16.55 -10.54
C LYS A 111 8.43 15.02 -10.56
N GLN A 112 7.54 14.36 -9.82
CA GLN A 112 7.48 12.89 -9.79
C GLN A 112 7.04 12.32 -11.13
N VAL A 113 6.05 12.91 -11.78
CA VAL A 113 5.59 12.49 -13.12
C VAL A 113 6.68 12.70 -14.17
N ASP A 114 7.36 13.86 -14.17
CA ASP A 114 8.48 14.13 -15.07
C ASP A 114 9.59 13.07 -14.91
N TYR A 115 9.99 12.81 -13.67
CA TYR A 115 11.03 11.83 -13.36
C TYR A 115 10.61 10.41 -13.75
N ALA A 116 9.36 10.03 -13.53
CA ALA A 116 8.83 8.73 -13.91
C ALA A 116 8.88 8.51 -15.44
N ILE A 117 8.44 9.50 -16.22
CA ILE A 117 8.45 9.45 -17.70
C ILE A 117 9.88 9.42 -18.23
N GLU A 118 10.80 10.22 -17.66
CA GLU A 118 12.23 10.19 -18.02
C GLU A 118 12.84 8.80 -17.85
N HIS A 119 12.42 8.05 -16.82
CA HIS A 119 12.87 6.67 -16.55
C HIS A 119 12.07 5.59 -17.29
N GLY A 120 11.14 6.00 -18.17
CA GLY A 120 10.41 5.11 -19.06
C GLY A 120 9.10 4.54 -18.47
N LEU A 121 8.64 5.03 -17.31
CA LEU A 121 7.31 4.72 -16.82
C LEU A 121 6.29 5.43 -17.70
N ASN A 122 5.31 4.69 -18.21
CA ASN A 122 4.31 5.26 -19.13
C ASN A 122 2.86 4.91 -18.81
N TYR A 123 2.58 4.30 -17.66
CA TYR A 123 1.21 3.95 -17.25
C TYR A 123 0.84 4.66 -15.93
N PHE A 124 -0.22 5.49 -15.97
CA PHE A 124 -0.71 6.29 -14.85
C PHE A 124 -2.16 5.93 -14.55
N ASP A 125 -2.41 5.43 -13.32
CA ASP A 125 -3.72 4.96 -12.88
C ASP A 125 -4.34 5.90 -11.86
N THR A 126 -5.54 6.38 -12.13
CA THR A 126 -6.31 7.26 -11.24
C THR A 126 -7.78 6.84 -11.13
N SER A 127 -8.59 7.68 -10.49
CA SER A 127 -10.03 7.48 -10.34
C SER A 127 -10.68 8.78 -9.82
N PRO A 128 -11.94 9.07 -10.17
CA PRO A 128 -12.71 10.19 -9.57
C PRO A 128 -12.93 10.02 -8.06
N ALA A 129 -12.78 8.80 -7.50
CA ALA A 129 -12.88 8.56 -6.07
C ALA A 129 -11.56 8.81 -5.30
N TYR A 130 -10.43 8.95 -5.99
CA TYR A 130 -9.12 9.08 -5.34
C TYR A 130 -8.85 10.50 -4.85
N CYS A 131 -8.10 10.61 -3.75
CA CYS A 131 -7.66 11.91 -3.23
C CYS A 131 -8.83 12.88 -3.01
N ARG A 132 -9.93 12.41 -2.41
CA ARG A 132 -11.14 13.22 -2.18
C ARG A 132 -11.70 13.87 -3.47
N GLY A 133 -11.61 13.14 -4.59
CA GLY A 133 -12.08 13.60 -5.90
C GLY A 133 -11.12 14.55 -6.64
N LYS A 134 -9.87 14.69 -6.18
CA LYS A 134 -8.89 15.61 -6.77
C LYS A 134 -7.81 14.92 -7.61
N SER A 135 -7.71 13.59 -7.57
CA SER A 135 -6.61 12.89 -8.24
C SER A 135 -6.62 13.10 -9.75
N GLU A 136 -7.76 12.95 -10.43
CA GLU A 136 -7.83 13.17 -11.89
C GLU A 136 -7.39 14.56 -12.30
N HIS A 137 -7.79 15.60 -11.54
CA HIS A 137 -7.38 16.98 -11.78
C HIS A 137 -5.87 17.16 -11.67
N CYS A 138 -5.28 16.68 -10.58
CA CYS A 138 -3.83 16.79 -10.35
C CYS A 138 -3.03 16.03 -11.42
N VAL A 139 -3.51 14.84 -11.80
CA VAL A 139 -2.91 14.00 -12.84
C VAL A 139 -3.02 14.66 -14.21
N GLY A 140 -4.18 15.24 -14.54
CA GLY A 140 -4.41 15.98 -15.78
C GLY A 140 -3.44 17.14 -15.94
N ILE A 141 -3.22 17.93 -14.87
CA ILE A 141 -2.22 19.03 -14.87
C ILE A 141 -0.81 18.48 -15.13
N ALA A 142 -0.43 17.40 -14.45
CA ALA A 142 0.91 16.85 -14.56
C ALA A 142 1.16 16.24 -15.96
N LEU A 143 0.23 15.43 -16.48
CA LEU A 143 0.37 14.74 -17.76
C LEU A 143 0.22 15.67 -18.97
N SER A 144 -0.57 16.75 -18.89
CA SER A 144 -0.73 17.71 -19.99
C SER A 144 0.58 18.44 -20.37
N ARG A 145 1.61 18.36 -19.55
CA ARG A 145 2.95 18.87 -19.79
C ARG A 145 3.79 17.99 -20.73
N HIS A 146 3.32 16.75 -20.99
CA HIS A 146 3.98 15.75 -21.82
C HIS A 146 3.18 15.47 -23.10
N LYS A 147 3.86 14.92 -24.13
CA LYS A 147 3.15 14.52 -25.36
C LYS A 147 2.21 13.37 -25.05
N ARG A 148 0.96 13.45 -25.55
CA ARG A 148 -0.08 12.45 -25.31
C ARG A 148 0.34 11.02 -25.70
N SER A 149 1.27 10.88 -26.65
CA SER A 149 1.82 9.59 -27.09
C SER A 149 2.89 8.99 -26.16
N GLU A 150 3.33 9.71 -25.14
CA GLU A 150 4.38 9.25 -24.22
C GLU A 150 3.81 8.48 -23.01
N TYR A 151 2.47 8.51 -22.82
CA TYR A 151 1.85 7.87 -21.67
C TYR A 151 0.49 7.24 -22.00
N PHE A 152 0.13 6.26 -21.17
CA PHE A 152 -1.21 5.70 -21.05
C PHE A 152 -1.84 6.22 -19.76
N VAL A 153 -3.08 6.68 -19.84
CA VAL A 153 -3.87 7.08 -18.67
C VAL A 153 -5.01 6.11 -18.45
N ALA A 154 -5.13 5.66 -17.21
CA ALA A 154 -6.21 4.81 -16.75
C ALA A 154 -7.05 5.54 -15.71
N THR A 155 -8.38 5.44 -15.83
CA THR A 155 -9.33 5.87 -14.80
C THR A 155 -10.56 4.97 -14.76
N LYS A 156 -11.47 5.22 -13.81
CA LYS A 156 -12.48 4.25 -13.41
C LYS A 156 -13.85 4.90 -13.24
N LEU A 157 -14.92 4.13 -13.48
CA LEU A 157 -16.27 4.54 -13.15
C LEU A 157 -16.59 4.22 -11.69
N SER A 158 -16.49 5.22 -10.82
CA SER A 158 -16.63 5.10 -9.36
C SER A 158 -18.05 5.44 -8.87
N ASN A 159 -19.07 4.92 -9.53
CA ASN A 159 -20.49 5.15 -9.24
C ASN A 159 -20.97 4.33 -8.03
N PHE A 160 -20.40 4.57 -6.85
CA PHE A 160 -20.65 3.77 -5.65
C PHE A 160 -21.95 4.16 -4.92
N ALA A 161 -22.24 5.47 -4.83
CA ALA A 161 -23.41 5.97 -4.12
C ALA A 161 -24.68 5.90 -5.01
N PRO A 162 -25.87 5.64 -4.44
CA PRO A 162 -27.11 5.51 -5.20
C PRO A 162 -27.37 6.65 -6.19
N GLU A 163 -27.07 7.87 -5.79
CA GLU A 163 -27.24 9.07 -6.64
C GLU A 163 -26.29 9.10 -7.84
N THR A 164 -25.17 8.36 -7.79
CA THR A 164 -24.20 8.25 -8.90
C THR A 164 -24.46 7.06 -9.81
N GLN A 165 -25.38 6.15 -9.44
CA GLN A 165 -25.68 4.92 -10.18
C GLN A 165 -26.69 5.13 -11.30
N THR A 166 -27.37 6.28 -11.37
CA THR A 166 -28.21 6.57 -12.53
C THR A 166 -27.39 6.62 -13.80
N ARG A 167 -28.00 6.29 -14.94
CA ARG A 167 -27.32 6.34 -16.25
C ARG A 167 -26.71 7.71 -16.52
N GLU A 168 -27.49 8.78 -16.28
CA GLU A 168 -27.08 10.15 -16.53
C GLU A 168 -25.92 10.58 -15.64
N ALA A 169 -25.96 10.27 -14.35
CA ALA A 169 -24.92 10.61 -13.41
C ALA A 169 -23.60 9.85 -13.72
N SER A 170 -23.71 8.56 -14.06
CA SER A 170 -22.56 7.74 -14.44
C SER A 170 -21.92 8.21 -15.74
N ILE A 171 -22.71 8.56 -16.77
CA ILE A 171 -22.20 9.14 -18.02
C ILE A 171 -21.56 10.51 -17.75
N GLN A 172 -22.15 11.31 -16.88
CA GLN A 172 -21.55 12.61 -16.51
C GLN A 172 -20.23 12.43 -15.78
N MET A 173 -20.10 11.43 -14.91
CA MET A 173 -18.83 11.07 -14.24
C MET A 173 -17.76 10.71 -15.28
N TYR A 174 -18.08 9.86 -16.25
CA TYR A 174 -17.17 9.52 -17.35
C TYR A 174 -16.72 10.77 -18.14
N ARG A 175 -17.64 11.65 -18.49
CA ARG A 175 -17.32 12.90 -19.20
C ARG A 175 -16.47 13.85 -18.38
N ASN A 176 -16.72 13.91 -17.06
CA ASN A 176 -15.91 14.69 -16.13
C ASN A 176 -14.49 14.15 -16.05
N SER A 177 -14.29 12.83 -16.06
CA SER A 177 -12.95 12.22 -16.08
C SER A 177 -12.14 12.68 -17.30
N LEU A 178 -12.72 12.69 -18.50
CA LEU A 178 -12.06 13.22 -19.70
C LEU A 178 -11.64 14.68 -19.54
N LYS A 179 -12.52 15.50 -18.96
CA LYS A 179 -12.30 16.93 -18.73
C LYS A 179 -11.19 17.16 -17.68
N GLU A 180 -11.27 16.49 -16.52
CA GLU A 180 -10.30 16.66 -15.43
C GLU A 180 -8.90 16.14 -15.83
N LEU A 181 -8.85 15.04 -16.60
CA LEU A 181 -7.60 14.49 -17.14
C LEU A 181 -7.08 15.30 -18.36
N GLN A 182 -7.86 16.23 -18.92
CA GLN A 182 -7.52 17.05 -20.07
C GLN A 182 -7.17 16.21 -21.32
N VAL A 183 -7.95 15.15 -21.58
CA VAL A 183 -7.73 14.21 -22.69
C VAL A 183 -9.00 13.99 -23.52
N ASP A 184 -8.85 13.70 -24.82
CA ASP A 184 -9.95 13.39 -25.73
C ASP A 184 -10.35 11.90 -25.68
N TYR A 185 -9.47 11.03 -25.22
CA TYR A 185 -9.70 9.60 -25.03
C TYR A 185 -8.92 9.06 -23.83
N ILE A 186 -9.46 7.97 -23.26
CA ILE A 186 -8.85 7.24 -22.14
C ILE A 186 -8.26 5.93 -22.67
N ASP A 187 -6.99 5.64 -22.31
CA ASP A 187 -6.33 4.43 -22.78
C ASP A 187 -6.87 3.17 -22.10
N TYR A 188 -7.10 3.23 -20.78
CA TYR A 188 -7.59 2.09 -19.97
C TYR A 188 -8.73 2.57 -19.06
N TYR A 189 -9.96 2.12 -19.33
CA TYR A 189 -11.13 2.49 -18.55
C TYR A 189 -11.68 1.28 -17.78
N LEU A 190 -12.00 1.44 -16.49
CA LEU A 190 -12.40 0.33 -15.64
C LEU A 190 -13.80 0.53 -15.04
N LEU A 191 -14.56 -0.54 -14.98
CA LEU A 191 -15.63 -0.69 -14.00
C LEU A 191 -14.96 -0.78 -12.61
N HIS A 192 -15.28 0.16 -11.71
CA HIS A 192 -14.53 0.30 -10.45
C HIS A 192 -15.06 -0.60 -9.35
N SER A 193 -14.14 -1.38 -8.70
CA SER A 193 -14.44 -2.18 -7.51
C SER A 193 -15.64 -3.09 -7.71
N ILE A 194 -15.52 -4.01 -8.65
CA ILE A 194 -16.52 -5.02 -8.94
C ILE A 194 -16.45 -6.13 -7.89
N GLY A 195 -17.61 -6.66 -7.49
CA GLY A 195 -17.76 -7.73 -6.49
C GLY A 195 -18.32 -7.24 -5.15
N GLY A 196 -18.06 -5.99 -4.76
CA GLY A 196 -18.67 -5.44 -3.55
C GLY A 196 -20.19 -5.34 -3.67
N GLY A 197 -20.93 -5.99 -2.76
CA GLY A 197 -22.40 -6.08 -2.77
C GLY A 197 -23.00 -7.10 -3.74
N GLY A 198 -22.15 -7.98 -4.31
CA GLY A 198 -22.59 -9.12 -5.14
C GLY A 198 -23.21 -8.74 -6.48
N MET A 199 -23.93 -9.70 -7.07
CA MET A 199 -24.57 -9.56 -8.38
C MET A 199 -25.65 -8.48 -8.40
N GLU A 200 -26.38 -8.26 -7.30
CA GLU A 200 -27.41 -7.22 -7.22
C GLU A 200 -26.81 -5.83 -7.38
N ALA A 201 -25.74 -5.53 -6.62
CA ALA A 201 -25.05 -4.24 -6.75
C ALA A 201 -24.40 -4.06 -8.13
N PHE A 202 -23.84 -5.11 -8.70
CA PHE A 202 -23.30 -5.08 -10.06
C PHE A 202 -24.39 -4.76 -11.09
N SER A 203 -25.55 -5.45 -11.01
CA SER A 203 -26.68 -5.23 -11.94
C SER A 203 -27.16 -3.79 -11.87
N ALA A 204 -27.43 -3.28 -10.66
CA ALA A 204 -27.89 -1.91 -10.44
C ALA A 204 -26.90 -0.85 -10.99
N ARG A 205 -25.60 -1.09 -10.85
CA ARG A 205 -24.57 -0.14 -11.27
C ARG A 205 -24.31 -0.12 -12.77
N TYR A 206 -24.52 -1.24 -13.48
CA TYR A 206 -24.00 -1.40 -14.84
C TYR A 206 -24.97 -2.01 -15.85
N ILE A 207 -25.88 -2.89 -15.41
CA ILE A 207 -26.79 -3.61 -16.32
C ILE A 207 -28.14 -2.90 -16.42
N ASP A 208 -28.82 -2.73 -15.27
CA ASP A 208 -30.21 -2.22 -15.23
C ASP A 208 -30.35 -0.80 -15.79
N ASN A 209 -29.29 -0.01 -15.70
CA ASN A 209 -29.19 1.33 -16.26
C ASN A 209 -28.62 1.37 -17.70
N GLY A 210 -28.30 0.23 -18.31
CA GLY A 210 -27.75 0.13 -19.67
C GLY A 210 -26.38 0.78 -19.83
N LEU A 211 -25.60 0.91 -18.73
CA LEU A 211 -24.33 1.60 -18.76
C LEU A 211 -23.23 0.79 -19.45
N ILE A 212 -23.28 -0.53 -19.36
CA ILE A 212 -22.32 -1.39 -20.07
C ILE A 212 -22.38 -1.17 -21.57
N ASP A 213 -23.60 -1.07 -22.16
CA ASP A 213 -23.77 -0.80 -23.58
C ASP A 213 -23.18 0.55 -23.98
N PHE A 214 -23.36 1.56 -23.12
CA PHE A 214 -22.75 2.87 -23.34
C PHE A 214 -21.22 2.78 -23.37
N LEU A 215 -20.60 2.10 -22.42
CA LEU A 215 -19.14 1.96 -22.37
C LEU A 215 -18.58 1.16 -23.54
N LEU A 216 -19.28 0.12 -23.98
CA LEU A 216 -18.96 -0.63 -25.21
C LEU A 216 -19.03 0.25 -26.46
N ALA A 217 -20.04 1.14 -26.53
CA ALA A 217 -20.16 2.11 -27.62
C ALA A 217 -19.02 3.15 -27.58
N GLU A 218 -18.63 3.63 -26.41
CA GLU A 218 -17.47 4.53 -26.25
C GLU A 218 -16.15 3.85 -26.67
N ARG A 219 -15.97 2.57 -26.36
CA ARG A 219 -14.83 1.78 -26.83
C ARG A 219 -14.85 1.63 -28.36
N LYS A 220 -15.99 1.29 -28.94
CA LYS A 220 -16.14 1.20 -30.39
C LYS A 220 -15.87 2.52 -31.11
N ALA A 221 -16.18 3.65 -30.45
CA ALA A 221 -15.91 4.99 -30.97
C ALA A 221 -14.46 5.45 -30.76
N GLY A 222 -13.61 4.66 -30.06
CA GLY A 222 -12.22 4.97 -29.79
C GLY A 222 -11.98 5.98 -28.66
N ARG A 223 -13.03 6.42 -27.94
CA ARG A 223 -12.88 7.28 -26.76
C ARG A 223 -12.46 6.52 -25.51
N ILE A 224 -12.72 5.22 -25.46
CA ILE A 224 -12.09 4.25 -24.57
C ILE A 224 -11.29 3.31 -25.47
N ARG A 225 -9.97 3.19 -25.23
CA ARG A 225 -9.13 2.29 -26.04
C ARG A 225 -9.16 0.85 -25.52
N ASN A 226 -9.13 0.69 -24.20
CA ASN A 226 -9.21 -0.60 -23.51
C ASN A 226 -10.27 -0.51 -22.41
N LEU A 227 -11.22 -1.44 -22.39
CA LEU A 227 -12.26 -1.54 -21.36
C LEU A 227 -12.01 -2.78 -20.49
N GLY A 228 -11.99 -2.58 -19.17
CA GLY A 228 -11.79 -3.65 -18.20
C GLY A 228 -12.51 -3.37 -16.89
N PHE A 229 -12.14 -4.08 -15.85
CA PHE A 229 -12.69 -3.86 -14.50
C PHE A 229 -11.64 -4.11 -13.42
N SER A 230 -11.82 -3.49 -12.26
CA SER A 230 -11.08 -3.83 -11.04
C SER A 230 -11.97 -4.66 -10.13
N TYR A 231 -11.43 -5.77 -9.63
CA TYR A 231 -12.17 -6.72 -8.81
C TYR A 231 -11.83 -6.58 -7.32
N HIS A 232 -12.89 -6.50 -6.50
CA HIS A 232 -12.85 -6.57 -5.04
C HIS A 232 -14.13 -7.18 -4.51
N GLY A 233 -14.13 -8.37 -3.96
CA GLY A 233 -15.28 -8.93 -3.26
C GLY A 233 -15.81 -10.25 -3.81
N ASP A 234 -17.11 -10.35 -4.02
CA ASP A 234 -17.78 -11.62 -4.28
C ASP A 234 -17.36 -12.26 -5.60
N ILE A 235 -16.87 -13.49 -5.52
CA ILE A 235 -16.31 -14.24 -6.64
C ILE A 235 -17.35 -14.51 -7.76
N GLU A 236 -18.63 -14.63 -7.40
CA GLU A 236 -19.69 -14.84 -8.39
C GLU A 236 -19.74 -13.74 -9.45
N VAL A 237 -19.45 -12.50 -9.06
CA VAL A 237 -19.43 -11.37 -10.00
C VAL A 237 -18.23 -11.45 -10.94
N PHE A 238 -17.07 -11.84 -10.43
CA PHE A 238 -15.87 -12.06 -11.25
C PHE A 238 -16.10 -13.16 -12.27
N ASP A 239 -16.58 -14.32 -11.84
CA ASP A 239 -16.85 -15.47 -12.69
C ASP A 239 -17.94 -15.16 -13.72
N HIS A 240 -18.99 -14.40 -13.33
CA HIS A 240 -20.01 -13.92 -14.24
C HIS A 240 -19.40 -13.05 -15.35
N LEU A 241 -18.56 -12.05 -15.00
CA LEU A 241 -17.92 -11.19 -15.98
C LEU A 241 -16.98 -11.95 -16.92
N LEU A 242 -16.27 -12.93 -16.42
CA LEU A 242 -15.43 -13.80 -17.24
C LEU A 242 -16.26 -14.70 -18.16
N SER A 243 -17.42 -15.22 -17.69
CA SER A 243 -18.36 -15.97 -18.53
C SER A 243 -18.93 -15.14 -19.69
N LYS A 244 -18.96 -13.81 -19.53
CA LYS A 244 -19.38 -12.84 -20.54
C LYS A 244 -18.23 -12.30 -21.39
N HIS A 245 -17.05 -12.89 -21.31
CA HIS A 245 -15.89 -12.39 -22.07
C HIS A 245 -16.10 -12.39 -23.56
N ASP A 246 -16.78 -13.39 -24.12
CA ASP A 246 -17.09 -13.45 -25.56
C ASP A 246 -18.01 -12.31 -26.03
N GLU A 247 -18.87 -11.81 -25.14
CA GLU A 247 -19.79 -10.70 -25.38
C GLU A 247 -19.10 -9.34 -25.15
N TYR A 248 -18.46 -9.17 -23.98
CA TYR A 248 -17.89 -7.87 -23.56
C TYR A 248 -16.46 -7.66 -24.05
N GLN A 249 -15.74 -8.70 -24.40
CA GLN A 249 -14.36 -8.64 -24.89
C GLN A 249 -13.46 -7.82 -23.99
N TRP A 250 -13.37 -8.20 -22.69
CA TRP A 250 -12.52 -7.51 -21.74
C TRP A 250 -11.08 -7.41 -22.24
N ASP A 251 -10.54 -6.20 -22.27
CA ASP A 251 -9.19 -5.95 -22.78
C ASP A 251 -8.13 -6.19 -21.70
N PHE A 252 -8.52 -6.10 -20.43
CA PHE A 252 -7.69 -6.37 -19.26
C PHE A 252 -8.55 -6.50 -18.01
N VAL A 253 -7.97 -7.03 -16.91
CA VAL A 253 -8.61 -7.05 -15.60
C VAL A 253 -7.58 -6.68 -14.52
N MET A 254 -7.99 -5.87 -13.55
CA MET A 254 -7.18 -5.46 -12.42
C MET A 254 -7.55 -6.26 -11.17
N ILE A 255 -6.56 -6.92 -10.55
CA ILE A 255 -6.73 -7.73 -9.33
C ILE A 255 -5.70 -7.38 -8.28
N GLU A 256 -6.00 -7.63 -7.01
CA GLU A 256 -4.99 -7.69 -5.94
C GLU A 256 -4.08 -8.89 -6.18
N LEU A 257 -2.75 -8.68 -6.19
CA LEU A 257 -1.79 -9.75 -6.32
C LEU A 257 -0.48 -9.42 -5.62
N ASN A 258 -0.15 -10.22 -4.64
CA ASN A 258 1.13 -10.23 -3.92
C ASN A 258 1.34 -11.60 -3.30
N TYR A 259 2.49 -11.86 -2.70
CA TYR A 259 2.82 -13.18 -2.14
C TYR A 259 2.01 -13.59 -0.91
N LEU A 260 1.32 -12.64 -0.23
CA LEU A 260 0.40 -12.98 0.86
C LEU A 260 -0.99 -13.32 0.34
N ASP A 261 -1.54 -12.49 -0.55
CA ASP A 261 -2.88 -12.71 -1.13
C ASP A 261 -2.90 -13.87 -2.14
N TRP A 262 -1.73 -14.38 -2.53
CA TRP A 262 -1.63 -15.49 -3.47
C TRP A 262 -2.40 -16.73 -2.99
N ASP A 263 -2.28 -17.07 -1.70
CA ASP A 263 -2.92 -18.25 -1.08
C ASP A 263 -3.66 -17.95 0.23
N TYR A 264 -3.66 -16.69 0.71
CA TYR A 264 -4.26 -16.35 2.01
C TYR A 264 -5.29 -15.21 1.94
N ALA A 265 -5.65 -14.73 0.74
CA ALA A 265 -6.58 -13.61 0.61
C ALA A 265 -7.95 -13.93 1.22
N ASN A 266 -8.51 -15.11 0.93
CA ASN A 266 -9.80 -15.55 1.46
C ASN A 266 -9.76 -15.74 2.99
N GLU A 267 -8.66 -16.26 3.54
CA GLU A 267 -8.53 -16.48 4.98
C GLU A 267 -8.39 -15.17 5.77
N ILE A 268 -7.79 -14.12 5.13
CA ILE A 268 -7.63 -12.79 5.72
C ILE A 268 -8.95 -12.02 5.63
N ASN A 269 -9.67 -12.15 4.53
CA ASN A 269 -10.91 -11.47 4.22
C ASN A 269 -11.84 -12.44 3.47
N ASP A 270 -12.88 -12.90 4.14
CA ASP A 270 -13.83 -13.92 3.66
C ASP A 270 -14.63 -13.53 2.40
N ARG A 271 -14.55 -12.28 1.98
CA ARG A 271 -15.08 -11.77 0.70
C ARG A 271 -14.04 -11.66 -0.39
N ASN A 272 -12.76 -11.85 -0.07
CA ASN A 272 -11.71 -11.81 -1.08
C ASN A 272 -11.43 -13.23 -1.61
N THR A 273 -10.82 -13.30 -2.77
CA THR A 273 -10.45 -14.56 -3.41
C THR A 273 -8.95 -14.60 -3.61
N ASP A 274 -8.34 -15.76 -3.41
CA ASP A 274 -6.91 -15.95 -3.57
C ASP A 274 -6.45 -15.56 -4.98
N ALA A 275 -5.38 -14.79 -5.05
CA ALA A 275 -4.87 -14.26 -6.29
C ALA A 275 -4.44 -15.38 -7.26
N ARG A 276 -4.08 -16.55 -6.76
CA ARG A 276 -3.81 -17.76 -7.56
C ARG A 276 -5.00 -18.15 -8.44
N TYR A 277 -6.21 -18.13 -7.89
CA TYR A 277 -7.43 -18.41 -8.66
C TYR A 277 -7.69 -17.33 -9.69
N LEU A 278 -7.70 -16.05 -9.24
CA LEU A 278 -8.04 -14.91 -10.09
C LEU A 278 -7.08 -14.81 -11.29
N TYR A 279 -5.77 -14.84 -11.01
CA TYR A 279 -4.74 -14.80 -12.06
C TYR A 279 -4.84 -16.00 -13.00
N GLY A 280 -5.02 -17.21 -12.47
CA GLY A 280 -5.14 -18.43 -13.27
C GLY A 280 -6.35 -18.42 -14.23
N GLU A 281 -7.49 -17.83 -13.82
CA GLU A 281 -8.66 -17.71 -14.68
C GLU A 281 -8.46 -16.66 -15.79
N LEU A 282 -7.72 -15.58 -15.51
CA LEU A 282 -7.34 -14.58 -16.52
C LEU A 282 -6.34 -15.15 -17.53
N GLU A 283 -5.32 -15.84 -17.03
CA GLU A 283 -4.28 -16.47 -17.87
C GLU A 283 -4.86 -17.51 -18.84
N LYS A 284 -5.77 -18.37 -18.37
CA LYS A 284 -6.48 -19.36 -19.21
C LYS A 284 -7.22 -18.71 -20.39
N ARG A 285 -7.68 -17.47 -20.24
CA ARG A 285 -8.43 -16.72 -21.24
C ARG A 285 -7.57 -15.75 -22.05
N GLY A 286 -6.28 -15.66 -21.74
CA GLY A 286 -5.36 -14.70 -22.36
C GLY A 286 -5.73 -13.24 -22.07
N ILE A 287 -6.39 -12.97 -20.94
CA ILE A 287 -6.77 -11.61 -20.50
C ILE A 287 -5.60 -11.00 -19.74
N PRO A 288 -5.01 -9.89 -20.19
CA PRO A 288 -3.92 -9.22 -19.48
C PRO A 288 -4.32 -8.80 -18.06
N THR A 289 -3.44 -9.06 -17.11
CA THR A 289 -3.65 -8.71 -15.71
C THR A 289 -2.94 -7.40 -15.36
N ILE A 290 -3.64 -6.46 -14.73
CA ILE A 290 -3.05 -5.32 -14.04
C ILE A 290 -3.08 -5.62 -12.55
N VAL A 291 -1.95 -5.40 -11.87
CA VAL A 291 -1.82 -5.71 -10.45
C VAL A 291 -2.02 -4.45 -9.61
N MET A 292 -2.96 -4.49 -8.68
CA MET A 292 -3.09 -3.53 -7.59
C MET A 292 -2.67 -4.17 -6.26
N GLU A 293 -2.43 -3.35 -5.24
CA GLU A 293 -2.03 -3.76 -3.88
C GLU A 293 -0.80 -4.71 -3.83
N PRO A 294 0.25 -4.49 -4.66
CA PRO A 294 1.45 -5.34 -4.61
C PRO A 294 2.13 -5.30 -3.25
N LEU A 295 1.94 -4.23 -2.49
CA LEU A 295 2.48 -4.02 -1.14
C LEU A 295 1.43 -4.05 -0.02
N LEU A 296 0.17 -4.36 -0.30
CA LEU A 296 -0.93 -4.30 0.69
C LEU A 296 -0.94 -2.98 1.48
N GLY A 297 -1.00 -1.85 0.75
CA GLY A 297 -0.96 -0.52 1.36
C GLY A 297 0.36 -0.18 2.07
N GLY A 298 1.45 -0.88 1.74
CA GLY A 298 2.77 -0.72 2.33
C GLY A 298 3.11 -1.73 3.44
N ARG A 299 2.19 -2.64 3.78
CA ARG A 299 2.42 -3.68 4.80
C ARG A 299 3.57 -4.60 4.42
N LEU A 300 3.72 -4.95 3.14
CA LEU A 300 4.80 -5.80 2.64
C LEU A 300 6.13 -5.06 2.44
N ALA A 301 6.13 -3.73 2.51
CA ALA A 301 7.35 -2.93 2.61
C ALA A 301 7.82 -2.77 4.08
N ASN A 302 6.89 -2.86 5.03
CA ASN A 302 7.13 -2.69 6.46
C ASN A 302 6.77 -3.97 7.23
N VAL A 303 7.49 -5.04 6.92
CA VAL A 303 7.31 -6.36 7.54
C VAL A 303 8.02 -6.44 8.90
N PRO A 304 7.69 -7.43 9.75
CA PRO A 304 8.40 -7.68 11.01
C PRO A 304 9.91 -7.83 10.80
N GLN A 305 10.71 -7.38 11.78
CA GLN A 305 12.18 -7.37 11.69
C GLN A 305 12.78 -8.73 11.33
N PHE A 306 12.22 -9.82 11.87
CA PHE A 306 12.72 -11.17 11.57
C PHE A 306 12.49 -11.54 10.11
N VAL A 307 11.35 -11.16 9.51
CA VAL A 307 11.08 -11.33 8.07
C VAL A 307 12.01 -10.46 7.23
N ALA A 308 12.14 -9.17 7.58
CA ALA A 308 13.04 -8.25 6.90
C ALA A 308 14.49 -8.78 6.88
N THR A 309 14.92 -9.37 7.99
CA THR A 309 16.26 -9.97 8.11
C THR A 309 16.44 -11.16 7.15
N GLU A 310 15.44 -12.00 6.99
CA GLU A 310 15.51 -13.15 6.06
C GLU A 310 15.53 -12.72 4.60
N LEU A 311 14.70 -11.73 4.24
CA LEU A 311 14.68 -11.15 2.89
C LEU A 311 16.03 -10.49 2.56
N LYS A 312 16.56 -9.69 3.49
CA LYS A 312 17.86 -9.00 3.32
C LYS A 312 19.08 -9.95 3.32
N LYS A 313 19.00 -11.11 3.95
CA LYS A 313 20.05 -12.12 3.83
C LYS A 313 20.16 -12.71 2.42
N ARG A 314 19.03 -12.83 1.71
CA ARG A 314 19.00 -13.36 0.34
C ARG A 314 19.32 -12.29 -0.70
N ASP A 315 18.86 -11.06 -0.48
CA ASP A 315 19.11 -9.93 -1.38
C ASP A 315 19.42 -8.66 -0.55
N PRO A 316 20.70 -8.43 -0.19
CA PRO A 316 21.11 -7.29 0.62
C PRO A 316 21.02 -5.95 -0.11
N GLU A 317 21.11 -5.96 -1.43
CA GLU A 317 21.21 -4.75 -2.27
C GLU A 317 19.86 -4.07 -2.48
N HIS A 318 18.77 -4.86 -2.58
CA HIS A 318 17.43 -4.33 -2.87
C HIS A 318 16.58 -4.15 -1.61
N SER A 319 15.58 -3.29 -1.67
CA SER A 319 14.64 -3.05 -0.58
C SER A 319 13.79 -4.28 -0.25
N VAL A 320 13.17 -4.29 0.93
CA VAL A 320 12.17 -5.32 1.29
C VAL A 320 10.97 -5.27 0.33
N ALA A 321 10.56 -4.06 -0.10
CA ALA A 321 9.46 -3.86 -1.05
C ALA A 321 9.74 -4.50 -2.41
N SER A 322 10.99 -4.52 -2.86
CA SER A 322 11.38 -5.09 -4.15
C SER A 322 10.98 -6.57 -4.31
N TRP A 323 10.94 -7.34 -3.23
CA TRP A 323 10.50 -8.73 -3.26
C TRP A 323 9.04 -8.88 -3.72
N ALA A 324 8.15 -8.03 -3.21
CA ALA A 324 6.74 -8.04 -3.60
C ALA A 324 6.53 -7.52 -5.03
N PHE A 325 7.28 -6.49 -5.44
CA PHE A 325 7.25 -5.99 -6.82
C PHE A 325 7.76 -7.05 -7.81
N ARG A 326 8.89 -7.67 -7.53
CA ARG A 326 9.43 -8.75 -8.36
C ARG A 326 8.51 -9.95 -8.39
N TYR A 327 7.85 -10.29 -7.27
CA TYR A 327 6.87 -11.37 -7.20
C TYR A 327 5.71 -11.16 -8.18
N ALA A 328 5.09 -9.98 -8.17
CA ALA A 328 4.03 -9.64 -9.11
C ALA A 328 4.55 -9.57 -10.56
N GLY A 329 5.69 -8.90 -10.76
CA GLY A 329 6.28 -8.68 -12.10
C GLY A 329 6.86 -9.93 -12.76
N THR A 330 7.14 -11.00 -12.03
CA THR A 330 7.67 -12.25 -12.58
C THR A 330 6.64 -12.97 -13.46
N ARG A 331 5.35 -12.78 -13.21
CA ARG A 331 4.28 -13.46 -13.98
C ARG A 331 4.12 -12.84 -15.35
N GLU A 332 4.19 -13.66 -16.41
CA GLU A 332 4.19 -13.19 -17.81
C GLU A 332 2.87 -12.53 -18.23
N GLY A 333 1.72 -12.98 -17.70
CA GLY A 333 0.39 -12.42 -17.97
C GLY A 333 0.13 -11.06 -17.31
N VAL A 334 1.05 -10.58 -16.45
CA VAL A 334 0.96 -9.27 -15.81
C VAL A 334 1.46 -8.19 -16.78
N LEU A 335 0.55 -7.27 -17.14
CA LEU A 335 0.84 -6.15 -18.03
C LEU A 335 1.57 -5.01 -17.31
N THR A 336 1.10 -4.65 -16.11
CA THR A 336 1.71 -3.60 -15.26
C THR A 336 1.37 -3.83 -13.78
N VAL A 337 2.25 -3.39 -12.90
CA VAL A 337 2.13 -3.47 -11.43
C VAL A 337 2.03 -2.06 -10.87
N LEU A 338 0.88 -1.71 -10.29
CA LEU A 338 0.60 -0.37 -9.79
C LEU A 338 1.25 -0.14 -8.43
N SER A 339 1.91 0.97 -8.26
CA SER A 339 2.41 1.44 -6.96
C SER A 339 2.02 2.87 -6.67
N GLY A 340 1.51 3.13 -5.48
CA GLY A 340 1.30 4.47 -4.95
C GLY A 340 2.61 5.02 -4.39
N MET A 341 3.20 6.00 -5.06
CA MET A 341 4.53 6.54 -4.75
C MET A 341 4.41 8.00 -4.28
N THR A 342 4.08 8.19 -2.99
CA THR A 342 3.87 9.52 -2.40
C THR A 342 5.17 10.34 -2.35
N TYR A 343 6.32 9.68 -2.16
CA TYR A 343 7.63 10.33 -2.03
C TYR A 343 8.54 9.94 -3.20
N MET A 344 9.46 10.83 -3.55
CA MET A 344 10.44 10.60 -4.62
C MET A 344 11.29 9.34 -4.36
N GLU A 345 11.57 9.04 -3.09
CA GLU A 345 12.31 7.87 -2.66
C GLU A 345 11.56 6.57 -3.00
N HIS A 346 10.23 6.55 -2.86
CA HIS A 346 9.42 5.40 -3.27
C HIS A 346 9.51 5.18 -4.79
N LEU A 347 9.44 6.28 -5.57
CA LEU A 347 9.54 6.20 -7.02
C LEU A 347 10.91 5.66 -7.45
N LYS A 348 12.00 6.16 -6.87
CA LYS A 348 13.36 5.70 -7.16
C LYS A 348 13.56 4.23 -6.81
N ASP A 349 13.14 3.79 -5.63
CA ASP A 349 13.27 2.39 -5.19
C ASP A 349 12.47 1.43 -6.09
N ASN A 350 11.24 1.82 -6.46
CA ASN A 350 10.40 1.01 -7.33
C ASN A 350 10.95 0.94 -8.76
N LEU A 351 11.52 2.03 -9.28
CA LEU A 351 12.22 2.04 -10.56
C LEU A 351 13.43 1.09 -10.55
N LEU A 352 14.20 1.01 -9.45
CA LEU A 352 15.28 0.04 -9.31
C LEU A 352 14.80 -1.42 -9.41
N SER A 353 13.56 -1.70 -8.98
CA SER A 353 12.97 -3.03 -9.08
C SER A 353 12.61 -3.45 -10.52
N TYR A 354 12.37 -2.45 -11.40
CA TYR A 354 11.88 -2.69 -12.76
C TYR A 354 12.77 -2.14 -13.89
N CYS A 355 13.91 -1.55 -13.56
CA CYS A 355 14.84 -0.96 -14.54
C CYS A 355 16.24 -1.64 -14.54
N PRO A 356 16.37 -2.87 -15.04
CA PRO A 356 15.34 -3.81 -15.51
C PRO A 356 14.79 -4.72 -14.39
N LEU A 357 13.63 -5.32 -14.60
CA LEU A 357 13.15 -6.42 -13.76
C LEU A 357 14.17 -7.57 -13.74
N LYS A 358 14.49 -8.04 -12.54
CA LYS A 358 15.12 -9.32 -12.31
C LYS A 358 14.05 -10.29 -11.81
N PRO A 359 13.49 -11.17 -12.66
CA PRO A 359 12.46 -12.09 -12.25
C PRO A 359 12.90 -12.97 -11.07
N LEU A 360 11.97 -13.35 -10.21
CA LEU A 360 12.23 -14.31 -9.15
C LEU A 360 12.39 -15.71 -9.73
N SER A 361 13.40 -16.45 -9.25
CA SER A 361 13.50 -17.88 -9.51
C SER A 361 12.34 -18.64 -8.86
N GLU A 362 12.10 -19.88 -9.27
CA GLU A 362 11.10 -20.75 -8.64
C GLU A 362 11.41 -21.00 -7.15
N GLU A 363 12.69 -21.05 -6.77
CA GLU A 363 13.08 -21.18 -5.36
C GLU A 363 12.70 -19.93 -4.56
N GLU A 364 12.96 -18.74 -5.11
CA GLU A 364 12.59 -17.47 -4.47
C GLU A 364 11.07 -17.31 -4.36
N GLN A 365 10.31 -17.73 -5.38
CA GLN A 365 8.84 -17.72 -5.32
C GLN A 365 8.34 -18.67 -4.23
N ARG A 366 8.80 -19.92 -4.18
CA ARG A 366 8.45 -20.87 -3.11
C ARG A 366 8.84 -20.37 -1.73
N PHE A 367 10.00 -19.73 -1.59
CA PHE A 367 10.40 -19.12 -0.33
C PHE A 367 9.41 -18.03 0.14
N LEU A 368 8.90 -17.20 -0.78
CA LEU A 368 7.88 -16.21 -0.45
C LEU A 368 6.54 -16.86 -0.10
N ASP A 369 6.08 -17.84 -0.90
CA ASP A 369 4.77 -18.48 -0.74
C ASP A 369 4.74 -19.37 0.52
N ASP A 370 5.72 -20.26 0.69
CA ASP A 370 5.70 -21.30 1.72
C ASP A 370 6.22 -20.84 3.09
N ASP A 371 7.10 -19.84 3.12
CA ASP A 371 7.81 -19.45 4.34
C ASP A 371 7.41 -18.03 4.78
N ILE A 372 7.62 -17.02 3.94
CA ILE A 372 7.37 -15.63 4.31
C ILE A 372 5.88 -15.33 4.45
N ALA A 373 5.05 -15.74 3.48
CA ALA A 373 3.61 -15.50 3.53
C ALA A 373 2.98 -16.19 4.76
N ARG A 374 3.36 -17.43 5.06
CA ARG A 374 2.89 -18.16 6.24
C ARG A 374 3.26 -17.46 7.55
N LYS A 375 4.49 -16.94 7.66
CA LYS A 375 4.92 -16.18 8.83
C LYS A 375 4.11 -14.91 9.00
N LEU A 376 3.89 -14.15 7.93
CA LEU A 376 3.08 -12.93 7.96
C LEU A 376 1.61 -13.21 8.28
N PHE A 377 1.03 -14.25 7.68
CA PHE A 377 -0.34 -14.68 7.97
C PHE A 377 -0.51 -15.03 9.45
N SER A 378 0.44 -15.76 10.04
CA SER A 378 0.39 -16.14 11.48
C SER A 378 0.39 -14.94 12.43
N MET A 379 0.82 -13.76 11.99
CA MET A 379 0.80 -12.53 12.78
C MET A 379 -0.61 -12.00 13.05
N GLN A 380 -1.59 -12.34 12.24
CA GLN A 380 -2.99 -11.88 12.38
C GLN A 380 -3.10 -10.36 12.57
N ASN A 381 -2.43 -9.59 11.75
CA ASN A 381 -2.55 -8.14 11.75
C ASN A 381 -3.93 -7.71 11.25
N ILE A 382 -4.41 -6.53 11.70
CA ILE A 382 -5.61 -5.92 11.12
C ILE A 382 -5.32 -5.64 9.63
N PRO A 383 -6.12 -6.17 8.66
CA PRO A 383 -5.78 -6.12 7.25
C PRO A 383 -6.01 -4.74 6.60
N CYS A 384 -5.80 -3.65 7.33
CA CYS A 384 -5.97 -2.29 6.82
C CYS A 384 -4.85 -1.92 5.85
N THR A 385 -5.22 -1.50 4.63
CA THR A 385 -4.32 -1.03 3.57
C THR A 385 -4.21 0.50 3.50
N ASP A 386 -4.78 1.22 4.47
CA ASP A 386 -4.81 2.70 4.51
C ASP A 386 -5.39 3.35 3.23
N CYS A 387 -6.38 2.70 2.60
CA CYS A 387 -7.03 3.21 1.38
C CYS A 387 -7.92 4.43 1.63
N LYS A 388 -8.33 4.68 2.89
CA LYS A 388 -9.13 5.84 3.35
C LYS A 388 -10.56 5.90 2.82
N TYR A 389 -11.10 4.85 2.21
CA TYR A 389 -12.51 4.83 1.78
C TYR A 389 -13.49 4.91 2.95
N CYS A 390 -13.09 4.49 4.15
CA CYS A 390 -13.86 4.66 5.39
C CYS A 390 -13.82 6.09 5.98
N MET A 391 -13.12 7.01 5.33
CA MET A 391 -12.94 8.41 5.79
C MET A 391 -13.71 9.40 4.90
N PRO A 392 -14.19 10.51 5.46
CA PRO A 392 -14.10 10.91 6.88
C PRO A 392 -15.06 10.13 7.77
N CYS A 393 -14.60 9.75 8.97
CA CYS A 393 -15.51 9.24 10.00
C CYS A 393 -16.39 10.40 10.53
N PRO A 394 -17.74 10.24 10.60
CA PRO A 394 -18.62 11.32 11.09
C PRO A 394 -18.36 11.70 12.56
N TYR A 395 -17.69 10.83 13.32
CA TYR A 395 -17.31 11.06 14.71
C TYR A 395 -15.83 11.42 14.87
N GLY A 396 -15.15 11.72 13.76
CA GLY A 396 -13.80 12.24 13.74
C GLY A 396 -12.68 11.21 13.97
N VAL A 397 -12.98 9.91 14.08
CA VAL A 397 -11.95 8.89 14.31
C VAL A 397 -11.03 8.78 13.09
N ASP A 398 -9.71 8.79 13.30
CA ASP A 398 -8.71 8.45 12.29
C ASP A 398 -8.52 6.92 12.27
N ILE A 399 -9.43 6.25 11.58
CA ILE A 399 -9.49 4.78 11.52
C ILE A 399 -8.17 4.18 11.02
N PRO A 400 -7.61 4.62 9.85
CA PRO A 400 -6.35 4.07 9.36
C PRO A 400 -5.16 4.38 10.28
N GLY A 401 -5.10 5.56 10.86
CA GLY A 401 -4.04 5.96 11.79
C GLY A 401 -4.00 5.08 13.04
N VAL A 402 -5.18 4.79 13.62
CA VAL A 402 -5.30 3.88 14.78
C VAL A 402 -4.81 2.47 14.44
N PHE A 403 -5.28 1.90 13.32
CA PHE A 403 -4.88 0.56 12.89
C PHE A 403 -3.39 0.49 12.51
N GLY A 404 -2.89 1.53 11.84
CA GLY A 404 -1.48 1.65 11.46
C GLY A 404 -0.55 1.64 12.66
N HIS A 405 -0.87 2.42 13.70
CA HIS A 405 -0.08 2.42 14.94
C HIS A 405 -0.08 1.06 15.64
N TYR A 406 -1.26 0.44 15.78
CA TYR A 406 -1.40 -0.87 16.42
C TYR A 406 -0.59 -1.95 15.67
N ASN A 407 -0.79 -2.05 14.35
CA ASN A 407 -0.08 -3.02 13.51
C ASN A 407 1.44 -2.79 13.52
N LYS A 408 1.86 -1.52 13.49
CA LYS A 408 3.29 -1.18 13.56
C LYS A 408 3.91 -1.70 14.87
N CYS A 409 3.31 -1.40 16.01
CA CYS A 409 3.81 -1.88 17.30
C CYS A 409 3.83 -3.41 17.38
N LYS A 410 2.85 -4.07 16.75
CA LYS A 410 2.79 -5.53 16.67
C LYS A 410 3.93 -6.10 15.81
N ASN A 411 4.18 -5.53 14.65
CA ASN A 411 5.27 -5.91 13.76
C ASN A 411 6.65 -5.68 14.38
N ASP A 412 6.81 -4.58 15.12
CA ASP A 412 8.06 -4.23 15.79
C ASP A 412 8.30 -5.08 17.05
N GLY A 413 7.34 -5.93 17.47
CA GLY A 413 7.40 -6.70 18.72
C GLY A 413 7.39 -5.80 19.97
N THR A 414 6.82 -4.59 19.86
CA THR A 414 6.79 -3.59 20.94
C THR A 414 5.40 -3.42 21.54
N LEU A 415 4.45 -4.28 21.18
CA LEU A 415 3.10 -4.27 21.76
C LEU A 415 3.16 -4.79 23.20
N PRO A 416 2.77 -4.00 24.23
CA PRO A 416 2.86 -4.39 25.64
C PRO A 416 1.73 -5.35 26.05
N THR A 417 1.85 -6.62 25.65
CA THR A 417 0.82 -7.66 25.92
C THR A 417 1.16 -8.52 27.11
N ASP A 418 2.45 -8.75 27.42
CA ASP A 418 2.88 -9.55 28.56
C ASP A 418 3.19 -8.66 29.77
N ILE A 419 2.31 -8.68 30.78
CA ILE A 419 2.47 -7.93 32.03
C ILE A 419 3.60 -8.45 32.93
N MET A 420 4.16 -9.61 32.62
CA MET A 420 5.29 -10.21 33.34
C MET A 420 6.63 -9.89 32.70
N ASP A 421 6.62 -9.31 31.49
CA ASP A 421 7.82 -8.87 30.79
C ASP A 421 8.54 -7.76 31.59
N GLU A 422 9.84 -7.88 31.75
CA GLU A 422 10.68 -6.87 32.45
C GLU A 422 10.60 -5.50 31.78
N GLU A 423 10.42 -5.45 30.43
CA GLU A 423 10.28 -4.23 29.63
C GLU A 423 8.83 -3.70 29.57
N TYR A 424 7.84 -4.40 30.14
CA TYR A 424 6.42 -4.05 30.01
C TYR A 424 6.11 -2.57 30.27
N LEU A 425 6.63 -1.99 31.35
CA LEU A 425 6.36 -0.59 31.70
C LEU A 425 6.95 0.39 30.67
N THR A 426 8.09 0.03 30.09
CA THR A 426 8.74 0.82 29.03
C THR A 426 7.96 0.70 27.73
N LEU A 427 7.58 -0.50 27.31
CA LEU A 427 6.77 -0.77 26.13
C LEU A 427 5.40 -0.10 26.24
N ARG A 428 4.74 -0.22 27.39
CA ARG A 428 3.49 0.47 27.70
C ARG A 428 3.58 1.99 27.48
N ARG A 429 4.59 2.62 28.08
CA ARG A 429 4.80 4.07 27.95
C ARG A 429 5.06 4.45 26.48
N ASN A 430 5.91 3.71 25.81
CA ASN A 430 6.27 3.98 24.42
C ASN A 430 5.05 3.82 23.48
N TYR A 431 4.21 2.80 23.70
CA TYR A 431 2.98 2.60 22.94
C TYR A 431 2.02 3.80 23.10
N LEU A 432 1.73 4.22 24.34
CA LEU A 432 0.81 5.32 24.62
C LEU A 432 1.32 6.67 24.06
N ILE A 433 2.61 6.96 24.20
CA ILE A 433 3.22 8.17 23.62
C ILE A 433 3.21 8.08 22.08
N GLY A 434 3.50 6.91 21.52
CA GLY A 434 3.46 6.68 20.08
C GLY A 434 2.06 6.88 19.51
N LEU A 435 1.03 6.38 20.20
CA LEU A 435 -0.36 6.58 19.82
C LEU A 435 -0.73 8.07 19.81
N ASP A 436 -0.41 8.82 20.88
CA ASP A 436 -0.70 10.25 20.97
C ASP A 436 0.03 11.08 19.89
N ARG A 437 1.18 10.61 19.41
CA ARG A 437 1.94 11.25 18.32
C ARG A 437 1.43 10.90 16.94
N SER A 438 0.95 9.67 16.76
CA SER A 438 0.46 9.18 15.46
C SER A 438 -0.99 9.58 15.20
N VAL A 439 -1.81 9.64 16.26
CA VAL A 439 -3.25 9.90 16.18
C VAL A 439 -3.64 10.93 17.25
N PRO A 440 -4.05 12.13 16.86
CA PRO A 440 -4.52 13.14 17.80
C PRO A 440 -5.59 12.60 18.75
N LYS A 441 -5.58 13.03 20.01
CA LYS A 441 -6.47 12.48 21.07
C LYS A 441 -7.96 12.51 20.70
N LEU A 442 -8.40 13.55 20.03
CA LEU A 442 -9.79 13.68 19.57
C LEU A 442 -10.13 12.79 18.36
N ARG A 443 -9.15 12.04 17.83
CA ARG A 443 -9.31 11.16 16.67
C ARG A 443 -8.98 9.70 16.98
N GLN A 444 -8.79 9.36 18.26
CA GLN A 444 -8.47 7.99 18.69
C GLN A 444 -9.73 7.11 18.76
N ALA A 445 -9.51 5.81 18.97
CA ALA A 445 -10.53 4.77 18.92
C ALA A 445 -11.71 4.97 19.91
N ASN A 446 -11.46 5.60 21.06
CA ASN A 446 -12.47 5.89 22.10
C ASN A 446 -13.62 6.79 21.62
N HIS A 447 -13.49 7.46 20.49
CA HIS A 447 -14.56 8.26 19.89
C HIS A 447 -15.48 7.44 18.97
N CYS A 448 -15.19 6.16 18.75
CA CYS A 448 -16.03 5.28 17.93
C CYS A 448 -17.31 4.91 18.71
N ILE A 449 -18.48 5.25 18.14
CA ILE A 449 -19.79 4.91 18.71
C ILE A 449 -20.38 3.60 18.17
N GLY A 450 -19.66 2.89 17.29
CA GLY A 450 -20.15 1.63 16.74
C GLY A 450 -21.22 1.75 15.65
N CYS A 451 -21.36 2.89 14.98
CA CYS A 451 -22.43 3.13 13.99
C CYS A 451 -22.33 2.27 12.70
N GLY A 452 -21.17 1.66 12.41
CA GLY A 452 -20.97 0.74 11.28
C GLY A 452 -20.88 1.36 9.89
N GLN A 453 -21.08 2.69 9.74
CA GLN A 453 -21.07 3.34 8.41
C GLN A 453 -19.78 3.13 7.61
N CYS A 454 -18.65 2.96 8.30
CA CYS A 454 -17.34 2.75 7.68
C CYS A 454 -17.17 1.34 7.09
N GLU A 455 -17.93 0.33 7.55
CA GLU A 455 -17.76 -1.07 7.13
C GLU A 455 -18.17 -1.28 5.67
N SER A 456 -19.25 -0.65 5.21
CA SER A 456 -19.72 -0.75 3.82
C SER A 456 -18.74 -0.19 2.79
N HIS A 457 -17.81 0.66 3.22
CA HIS A 457 -16.80 1.28 2.37
C HIS A 457 -15.45 0.55 2.41
N CYS A 458 -15.31 -0.46 3.27
CA CYS A 458 -14.02 -1.14 3.46
C CYS A 458 -13.84 -2.28 2.45
N PRO A 459 -12.91 -2.16 1.46
CA PRO A 459 -12.66 -3.24 0.50
C PRO A 459 -12.07 -4.47 1.18
N GLN A 460 -11.39 -4.30 2.32
CA GLN A 460 -10.82 -5.39 3.11
C GLN A 460 -11.82 -6.02 4.10
N ASN A 461 -13.10 -5.70 4.02
CA ASN A 461 -14.17 -6.23 4.88
C ASN A 461 -13.87 -6.21 6.39
N ILE A 462 -13.08 -5.23 6.85
CA ILE A 462 -12.72 -5.11 8.27
C ILE A 462 -13.97 -4.75 9.08
N ARG A 463 -14.25 -5.49 10.15
CA ARG A 463 -15.25 -5.13 11.15
C ARG A 463 -14.73 -3.95 11.98
N ILE A 464 -14.67 -2.78 11.34
CA ILE A 464 -13.98 -1.58 11.84
C ILE A 464 -14.39 -1.20 13.27
N PRO A 465 -15.68 -1.06 13.63
CA PRO A 465 -16.07 -0.72 15.00
C PRO A 465 -15.58 -1.76 16.02
N ARG A 466 -15.62 -3.03 15.66
CA ARG A 466 -15.16 -4.13 16.54
C ARG A 466 -13.65 -4.04 16.80
N GLU A 467 -12.86 -3.81 15.76
CA GLU A 467 -11.40 -3.70 15.91
C GLU A 467 -11.00 -2.40 16.64
N LEU A 468 -11.69 -1.28 16.38
CA LEU A 468 -11.51 -0.05 17.15
C LEU A 468 -11.82 -0.24 18.64
N HIS A 469 -12.91 -0.93 18.96
CA HIS A 469 -13.29 -1.22 20.35
C HIS A 469 -12.26 -2.08 21.07
N LYS A 470 -11.72 -3.11 20.42
CA LYS A 470 -10.62 -3.92 20.97
C LYS A 470 -9.37 -3.09 21.27
N ILE A 471 -9.02 -2.18 20.35
CA ILE A 471 -7.87 -1.29 20.55
C ILE A 471 -8.14 -0.30 21.69
N ASP A 472 -9.36 0.24 21.80
CA ASP A 472 -9.74 1.15 22.88
C ASP A 472 -9.66 0.45 24.24
N GLU A 473 -10.23 -0.74 24.37
CA GLU A 473 -10.11 -1.56 25.59
C GLU A 473 -8.65 -1.84 25.95
N PHE A 474 -7.83 -2.15 24.95
CA PHE A 474 -6.39 -2.37 25.16
C PHE A 474 -5.72 -1.07 25.67
N VAL A 475 -5.99 0.07 25.05
CA VAL A 475 -5.46 1.38 25.44
C VAL A 475 -5.89 1.76 26.87
N GLU A 476 -7.17 1.57 27.21
CA GLU A 476 -7.68 1.86 28.57
C GLU A 476 -7.07 0.93 29.63
N ASN A 477 -6.87 -0.34 29.31
CA ASN A 477 -6.12 -1.25 30.19
C ASN A 477 -4.68 -0.78 30.41
N LEU A 478 -4.02 -0.29 29.37
CA LEU A 478 -2.69 0.29 29.49
C LEU A 478 -2.71 1.59 30.32
N LYS A 479 -3.66 2.50 30.12
CA LYS A 479 -3.77 3.77 30.88
C LYS A 479 -3.99 3.50 32.36
N THR A 480 -4.94 2.63 32.72
CA THR A 480 -5.24 2.30 34.12
C THR A 480 -4.14 1.48 34.78
N ASN A 481 -3.40 0.71 34.00
CA ASN A 481 -2.38 -0.23 34.45
C ASN A 481 -2.87 -1.20 35.55
N LYS A 482 -4.18 -1.53 35.49
CA LYS A 482 -4.86 -2.31 36.53
C LYS A 482 -4.32 -3.72 36.63
N LEU A 483 -4.24 -4.43 35.50
CA LEU A 483 -3.78 -5.82 35.44
C LEU A 483 -2.36 -5.96 36.00
N PHE A 484 -1.45 -5.03 35.63
CA PHE A 484 -0.08 -5.03 36.15
C PHE A 484 -0.04 -4.79 37.66
N LYS A 485 -0.83 -3.82 38.16
CA LYS A 485 -0.91 -3.53 39.60
C LYS A 485 -1.46 -4.72 40.37
N GLU A 486 -2.45 -5.43 39.86
CA GLU A 486 -3.02 -6.62 40.48
C GLU A 486 -2.03 -7.77 40.52
N ALA A 487 -1.37 -8.07 39.40
CA ALA A 487 -0.36 -9.14 39.30
C ALA A 487 0.85 -8.92 40.24
N HIS A 488 1.19 -7.63 40.55
CA HIS A 488 2.37 -7.29 41.38
C HIS A 488 1.99 -6.90 42.81
N ARG A 489 0.72 -6.86 43.20
CA ARG A 489 0.30 -6.57 44.59
C ARG A 489 0.85 -7.56 45.63
N GLY A 490 1.08 -8.82 45.24
CA GLY A 490 1.57 -9.86 46.12
C GLY A 490 3.08 -9.85 46.42
N LYS A 491 3.90 -9.15 45.61
CA LYS A 491 5.36 -9.14 45.74
C LYS A 491 5.91 -8.10 46.73
N LYS A 492 5.13 -7.12 47.15
CA LYS A 492 5.55 -6.07 48.10
C LYS A 492 5.33 -6.43 49.57
N GLY A 493 4.80 -7.60 49.88
CA GLY A 493 4.53 -8.04 51.28
C GLY A 493 5.55 -9.02 51.88
N LYS A 494 6.64 -9.32 51.15
CA LYS A 494 7.71 -10.19 51.66
C LYS A 494 9.06 -9.49 51.51
N LYS A 495 9.27 -8.45 52.27
CA LYS A 495 10.60 -7.95 52.65
C LYS A 495 10.60 -7.67 54.15
#